data_92a2b210112dcf10e90487d49fe82dd3
#
_entry.id   92a2b210112dcf10e90487d49fe82dd3
#
_cell.length_a   1.000
_cell.length_b   1.000
_cell.length_c   1.000
_cell.angle_alpha   90.00
_cell.angle_beta   90.00
_cell.angle_gamma   90.00
#
_symmetry.space_group_name_H-M   'P 1'
#
loop_
_entity.id
_entity.type
_entity.pdbx_description
1 polymer ?
#
loop_
_entity_poly.entity_id
_entity_poly.type
_entity_poly.pdbx_seq_one_letter_code
_entity_poly.pdbx_strand_id
1 'polypeptide(L)'
;MKYPCLVPKRLCKVPIHVHLESEGLTNLGEPELVLELDLMCNFQDRAKTILTAEKKLVQITGTAMFPGDIAPDLPTLSGGWVTVFGAERRIEQGSKNRNPDGTVNFCTLEVI
;
A
#
# COMPACT_ATOMS: atom_id res chain seq x y z
N MET A 1 7.85 18.59 -12.77
CA MET A 1 7.35 17.81 -13.92
C MET A 1 6.47 16.67 -13.43
N LYS A 2 5.33 16.51 -14.07
CA LYS A 2 4.37 15.46 -13.70
C LYS A 2 4.26 14.45 -14.84
N TYR A 3 4.62 13.21 -14.58
CA TYR A 3 4.50 12.13 -15.55
C TYR A 3 3.07 11.61 -15.66
N PRO A 4 2.69 10.98 -16.77
CA PRO A 4 1.47 10.19 -16.83
C PRO A 4 1.49 9.11 -15.71
N CYS A 5 0.29 8.73 -15.23
CA CYS A 5 0.20 7.70 -14.20
C CYS A 5 0.75 6.37 -14.72
N LEU A 6 1.77 5.83 -14.03
CA LEU A 6 2.43 4.59 -14.43
C LEU A 6 1.58 3.34 -14.12
N VAL A 7 0.54 3.51 -13.29
CA VAL A 7 -0.44 2.46 -13.00
C VAL A 7 -1.81 2.96 -13.44
N PRO A 8 -2.16 2.85 -14.73
CA PRO A 8 -3.44 3.38 -15.23
C PRO A 8 -4.64 2.64 -14.63
N LYS A 9 -5.71 3.37 -14.34
CA LYS A 9 -6.95 2.81 -13.80
C LYS A 9 -7.52 1.68 -14.66
N ARG A 10 -7.34 1.75 -15.99
CA ARG A 10 -7.82 0.71 -16.91
C ARG A 10 -7.22 -0.68 -16.64
N LEU A 11 -6.05 -0.73 -16.02
CA LEU A 11 -5.36 -1.98 -15.66
C LEU A 11 -5.64 -2.42 -14.22
N CYS A 12 -6.36 -1.62 -13.44
CA CYS A 12 -6.69 -1.90 -12.06
C CYS A 12 -8.09 -2.51 -11.99
N LYS A 13 -8.16 -3.83 -12.09
CA LYS A 13 -9.43 -4.56 -12.18
C LYS A 13 -9.69 -5.51 -11.02
N VAL A 14 -8.78 -5.58 -10.06
CA VAL A 14 -8.92 -6.46 -8.90
C VAL A 14 -9.51 -5.65 -7.73
N PRO A 15 -10.69 -6.03 -7.21
CA PRO A 15 -11.24 -5.36 -6.03
C PRO A 15 -10.42 -5.72 -4.80
N ILE A 16 -10.14 -4.74 -3.97
CA ILE A 16 -9.38 -4.91 -2.75
C ILE A 16 -9.94 -4.02 -1.64
N HIS A 17 -10.02 -4.56 -0.43
CA HIS A 17 -10.32 -3.78 0.76
C HIS A 17 -9.00 -3.54 1.52
N VAL A 18 -8.69 -2.29 1.80
CA VAL A 18 -7.44 -1.89 2.43
C VAL A 18 -7.74 -1.25 3.79
N HIS A 19 -7.13 -1.79 4.84
CA HIS A 19 -7.15 -1.21 6.17
C HIS A 19 -5.75 -0.67 6.48
N LEU A 20 -5.64 0.65 6.59
CA LEU A 20 -4.38 1.33 6.85
C LEU A 20 -4.39 1.96 8.24
N GLU A 21 -3.26 1.88 8.94
CA GLU A 21 -3.07 2.47 10.25
C GLU A 21 -1.89 3.43 10.22
N SER A 22 -2.01 4.55 10.94
CA SER A 22 -0.88 5.47 11.07
C SER A 22 0.17 4.91 12.02
N GLU A 23 1.41 5.38 11.88
CA GLU A 23 2.50 4.98 12.78
C GLU A 23 2.39 5.64 14.16
N GLY A 24 1.69 6.78 14.25
CA GLY A 24 1.48 7.46 15.53
C GLY A 24 0.48 6.70 16.39
N LEU A 25 0.71 6.72 17.71
CA LEU A 25 -0.18 6.08 18.67
C LEU A 25 -0.85 7.10 19.57
N THR A 26 -2.10 6.82 19.94
CA THR A 26 -2.79 7.59 20.97
C THR A 26 -2.26 7.23 22.36
N ASN A 27 -2.72 7.95 23.38
CA ASN A 27 -2.35 7.66 24.77
C ASN A 27 -2.78 6.27 25.22
N LEU A 28 -3.72 5.65 24.52
CA LEU A 28 -4.21 4.30 24.82
C LEU A 28 -3.46 3.22 24.03
N GLY A 29 -2.45 3.60 23.24
CA GLY A 29 -1.67 2.66 22.43
C GLY A 29 -2.33 2.26 21.12
N GLU A 30 -3.40 2.95 20.72
CA GLU A 30 -4.09 2.72 19.44
C GLU A 30 -3.55 3.64 18.34
N PRO A 31 -3.61 3.24 17.06
CA PRO A 31 -3.23 4.12 15.96
C PRO A 31 -4.05 5.42 15.99
N GLU A 32 -3.39 6.56 15.76
CA GLU A 32 -4.07 7.86 15.72
C GLU A 32 -5.05 7.97 14.58
N LEU A 33 -4.75 7.34 13.45
CA LEU A 33 -5.56 7.39 12.24
C LEU A 33 -5.71 5.99 11.67
N VAL A 34 -6.95 5.60 11.41
CA VAL A 34 -7.29 4.33 10.77
C VAL A 34 -8.13 4.66 9.54
N LEU A 35 -7.73 4.13 8.39
CA LEU A 35 -8.45 4.30 7.14
C LEU A 35 -8.89 2.95 6.61
N GLU A 36 -10.13 2.87 6.15
CA GLU A 36 -10.66 1.69 5.47
C GLU A 36 -11.12 2.11 4.08
N LEU A 37 -10.58 1.47 3.07
CA LEU A 37 -10.78 1.84 1.68
C LEU A 37 -11.18 0.63 0.86
N ASP A 38 -12.19 0.80 0.00
CA ASP A 38 -12.54 -0.18 -1.01
C ASP A 38 -12.07 0.35 -2.36
N LEU A 39 -11.09 -0.32 -2.94
CA LEU A 39 -10.38 0.17 -4.12
C LEU A 39 -10.28 -0.92 -5.19
N MET A 40 -9.91 -0.48 -6.38
CA MET A 40 -9.52 -1.38 -7.47
C MET A 40 -8.02 -1.24 -7.66
N CYS A 41 -7.33 -2.37 -7.82
CA CYS A 41 -5.88 -2.38 -7.95
C CYS A 41 -5.40 -3.30 -9.06
N ASN A 42 -4.14 -3.16 -9.43
CA ASN A 42 -3.42 -4.13 -10.22
C ASN A 42 -2.65 -5.02 -9.24
N PHE A 43 -3.13 -6.25 -9.03
CA PHE A 43 -2.55 -7.17 -8.07
C PHE A 43 -1.73 -8.23 -8.79
N GLN A 44 -0.47 -8.40 -8.34
CA GLN A 44 0.43 -9.40 -8.89
C GLN A 44 0.89 -10.33 -7.77
N ASP A 45 0.69 -11.63 -7.96
CA ASP A 45 1.21 -12.63 -7.04
C ASP A 45 2.70 -12.80 -7.33
N ARG A 46 3.54 -12.51 -6.32
CA ARG A 46 4.99 -12.60 -6.44
C ARG A 46 5.58 -13.09 -5.14
N ALA A 47 6.33 -14.18 -5.22
CA ALA A 47 7.13 -14.62 -4.09
C ALA A 47 8.51 -13.99 -4.22
N LYS A 48 8.84 -13.07 -3.32
CA LYS A 48 10.20 -12.49 -3.25
C LYS A 48 10.57 -12.19 -1.81
N THR A 49 11.86 -12.17 -1.55
CA THR A 49 12.40 -11.79 -0.24
C THR A 49 12.76 -10.30 -0.27
N ILE A 50 12.26 -9.56 0.69
CA ILE A 50 12.59 -8.14 0.85
C ILE A 50 13.30 -7.91 2.18
N LEU A 51 14.10 -6.85 2.24
CA LEU A 51 14.71 -6.38 3.47
C LEU A 51 13.84 -5.25 4.02
N THR A 52 13.25 -5.47 5.19
CA THR A 52 12.39 -4.46 5.82
C THR A 52 13.22 -3.37 6.51
N ALA A 53 12.54 -2.29 6.93
CA ALA A 53 13.18 -1.22 7.68
C ALA A 53 13.80 -1.71 9.00
N GLU A 54 13.31 -2.81 9.55
CA GLU A 54 13.85 -3.46 10.75
C GLU A 54 15.04 -4.37 10.44
N LYS A 55 15.50 -4.40 9.20
CA LYS A 55 16.60 -5.25 8.71
C LYS A 55 16.32 -6.74 8.81
N LYS A 56 15.04 -7.11 8.75
CA LYS A 56 14.61 -8.50 8.62
C LYS A 56 14.43 -8.87 7.16
N LEU A 57 14.78 -10.11 6.82
CA LEU A 57 14.43 -10.68 5.52
C LEU A 57 13.04 -11.30 5.64
N VAL A 58 12.09 -10.81 4.85
CA VAL A 58 10.71 -11.27 4.85
C VAL A 58 10.31 -11.67 3.44
N GLN A 59 9.65 -12.81 3.32
CA GLN A 59 9.12 -13.25 2.03
C GLN A 59 7.70 -12.71 1.85
N ILE A 60 7.50 -11.88 0.83
CA ILE A 60 6.17 -11.40 0.45
C ILE A 60 5.55 -12.34 -0.57
N THR A 61 4.21 -12.33 -0.68
CA THR A 61 3.48 -13.19 -1.61
C THR A 61 2.76 -12.41 -2.70
N GLY A 62 2.64 -11.11 -2.57
CA GLY A 62 1.96 -10.31 -3.58
C GLY A 62 2.26 -8.83 -3.50
N THR A 63 1.96 -8.14 -4.59
CA THR A 63 2.12 -6.70 -4.70
C THR A 63 0.84 -6.10 -5.27
N ALA A 64 0.25 -5.13 -4.57
CA ALA A 64 -0.90 -4.38 -5.03
C ALA A 64 -0.45 -2.99 -5.47
N MET A 65 -0.84 -2.58 -6.68
CA MET A 65 -0.51 -1.28 -7.23
C MET A 65 -1.78 -0.46 -7.46
N PHE A 66 -1.74 0.80 -7.04
CA PHE A 66 -2.88 1.71 -7.10
C PHE A 66 -2.53 2.98 -7.85
N PRO A 67 -3.44 3.52 -8.69
CA PRO A 67 -3.19 4.80 -9.34
C PRO A 67 -3.33 5.96 -8.33
N GLY A 68 -2.40 6.91 -8.38
CA GLY A 68 -2.43 8.09 -7.54
C GLY A 68 -2.16 7.83 -6.06
N ASP A 69 -2.53 8.77 -5.21
CA ASP A 69 -2.37 8.67 -3.76
C ASP A 69 -3.64 8.12 -3.12
N ILE A 70 -3.56 6.92 -2.55
CA ILE A 70 -4.72 6.27 -1.92
C ILE A 70 -4.97 6.76 -0.49
N ALA A 71 -3.99 7.39 0.13
CA ALA A 71 -4.09 7.86 1.50
C ALA A 71 -3.33 9.18 1.68
N PRO A 72 -3.91 10.31 1.18
CA PRO A 72 -3.23 11.61 1.27
C PRO A 72 -2.90 12.05 2.70
N ASP A 73 -3.70 11.58 3.67
CA ASP A 73 -3.52 11.95 5.08
C ASP A 73 -2.42 11.14 5.78
N LEU A 74 -1.93 10.07 5.15
CA LEU A 74 -0.86 9.25 5.69
C LEU A 74 0.43 9.49 4.90
N PRO A 75 1.53 9.90 5.55
CA PRO A 75 2.81 10.11 4.85
C PRO A 75 3.45 8.80 4.41
N THR A 76 3.16 7.70 5.08
CA THR A 76 3.69 6.37 4.75
C THR A 76 2.56 5.34 4.75
N LEU A 77 2.77 4.22 4.05
CA LEU A 77 1.79 3.14 3.93
C LEU A 77 2.40 1.87 4.56
N SER A 78 2.64 1.90 5.86
CA SER A 78 3.43 0.86 6.52
C SER A 78 2.67 0.02 7.54
N GLY A 79 1.42 0.28 7.82
CA GLY A 79 0.65 -0.48 8.80
C GLY A 79 -0.68 -0.95 8.27
N GLY A 80 -1.15 -2.12 8.75
CA GLY A 80 -2.48 -2.60 8.43
C GLY A 80 -2.49 -3.89 7.61
N TRP A 81 -3.63 -4.14 6.96
CA TRP A 81 -3.84 -5.34 6.16
C TRP A 81 -4.74 -5.06 4.97
N VAL A 82 -4.76 -6.00 4.03
CA VAL A 82 -5.65 -5.96 2.87
C VAL A 82 -6.44 -7.25 2.79
N THR A 83 -7.64 -7.18 2.22
CA THR A 83 -8.43 -8.35 1.85
C THR A 83 -8.55 -8.37 0.34
N VAL A 84 -8.01 -9.40 -0.29
CA VAL A 84 -8.00 -9.56 -1.75
C VAL A 84 -8.20 -11.03 -2.09
N PHE A 85 -9.00 -11.30 -3.13
CA PHE A 85 -9.36 -12.67 -3.51
C PHE A 85 -9.94 -13.48 -2.34
N GLY A 86 -10.68 -12.82 -1.43
CA GLY A 86 -11.30 -13.47 -0.28
C GLY A 86 -10.34 -13.84 0.85
N ALA A 87 -9.10 -13.40 0.80
CA ALA A 87 -8.10 -13.68 1.84
C ALA A 87 -7.55 -12.38 2.43
N GLU A 88 -7.36 -12.38 3.75
CA GLU A 88 -6.73 -11.27 4.45
C GLU A 88 -5.21 -11.47 4.44
N ARG A 89 -4.48 -10.41 4.06
CA ARG A 89 -3.01 -10.43 4.00
C ARG A 89 -2.47 -9.19 4.70
N ARG A 90 -1.42 -9.37 5.50
CA ARG A 90 -0.79 -8.25 6.20
C ARG A 90 0.08 -7.44 5.25
N ILE A 91 0.04 -6.11 5.39
CA ILE A 91 0.93 -5.21 4.67
C ILE A 91 2.29 -5.24 5.35
N GLU A 92 3.30 -5.67 4.61
CA GLU A 92 4.67 -5.69 5.13
C GLU A 92 5.40 -4.38 4.83
N GLN A 93 5.17 -3.85 3.64
CA GLN A 93 5.82 -2.63 3.19
C GLN A 93 4.94 -1.92 2.16
N GLY A 94 4.90 -0.60 2.24
CA GLY A 94 4.19 0.22 1.27
C GLY A 94 5.05 1.37 0.80
N SER A 95 4.74 1.90 -0.38
CA SER A 95 5.45 3.05 -0.91
C SER A 95 4.54 3.96 -1.73
N LYS A 96 4.86 5.25 -1.70
CA LYS A 96 4.26 6.26 -2.59
C LYS A 96 5.33 6.66 -3.59
N ASN A 97 5.09 6.36 -4.86
CA ASN A 97 6.04 6.65 -5.94
C ASN A 97 5.70 8.02 -6.51
N ARG A 98 6.65 8.95 -6.39
CA ARG A 98 6.40 10.37 -6.69
C ARG A 98 6.96 10.79 -8.03
N ASN A 99 6.27 11.77 -8.64
CA ASN A 99 6.78 12.50 -9.79
C ASN A 99 7.91 13.44 -9.36
N PRO A 100 8.72 13.96 -10.30
CA PRO A 100 9.76 14.94 -9.96
C PRO A 100 9.25 16.21 -9.28
N ASP A 101 7.97 16.56 -9.46
CA ASP A 101 7.35 17.71 -8.79
C ASP A 101 6.84 17.42 -7.37
N GLY A 102 7.02 16.19 -6.88
CA GLY A 102 6.61 15.77 -5.54
C GLY A 102 5.21 15.19 -5.44
N THR A 103 4.40 15.24 -6.50
CA THR A 103 3.08 14.62 -6.48
C THR A 103 3.19 13.10 -6.58
N VAL A 104 2.21 12.38 -6.00
CA VAL A 104 2.23 10.92 -6.03
C VAL A 104 1.69 10.41 -7.37
N ASN A 105 2.50 9.64 -8.07
CA ASN A 105 2.13 9.00 -9.34
C ASN A 105 1.30 7.74 -9.09
N PHE A 106 1.79 6.86 -8.22
CA PHE A 106 1.08 5.63 -7.84
C PHE A 106 1.57 5.13 -6.48
N CYS A 107 0.77 4.26 -5.85
CA CYS A 107 1.13 3.61 -4.59
C CYS A 107 1.31 2.12 -4.79
N THR A 108 2.18 1.51 -3.98
CA THR A 108 2.44 0.08 -3.98
C THR A 108 2.35 -0.47 -2.57
N LEU A 109 1.65 -1.60 -2.39
CA LEU A 109 1.61 -2.32 -1.12
C LEU A 109 2.17 -3.72 -1.34
N GLU A 110 3.17 -4.09 -0.56
CA GLU A 110 3.74 -5.43 -0.56
C GLU A 110 3.18 -6.21 0.63
N VAL A 111 2.57 -7.37 0.36
CA VAL A 111 1.80 -8.14 1.34
C VAL A 111 2.31 -9.57 1.47
N ILE A 112 2.06 -10.15 2.62
CA ILE A 112 2.46 -11.53 2.94
C ILE A 112 1.28 -12.47 3.15
#